data_79807a7f5ad55318b589c97eeb2746dc
#
_entry.id   79807a7f5ad55318b589c97eeb2746dc
#
_cell.length_a   1.000
_cell.length_b   1.000
_cell.length_c   1.000
_cell.angle_alpha   90.00
_cell.angle_beta   90.00
_cell.angle_gamma   90.00
#
_symmetry.space_group_name_H-M   'P 1'
#
loop_
_entity.id
_entity.type
_entity.pdbx_description
1 polymer ?
#
loop_
_entity_poly.entity_id
_entity_poly.type
_entity_poly.pdbx_seq_one_letter_code
_entity_poly.pdbx_strand_id
1 'polypeptide(L)'
;MELSGEIFKNKVNKGEHDEETHIIPKKERTYPLTRGRQAAVLIACMYMHLMSLGFTQFLGVVYVELVRYFDTQRSLAALVQSVYQGMINIGGIAFSFSVARFGVGVPTMMASVGGALSLIITVASVNINMVIVFIGLICGMAMSNNYLCAFVAVGWTFKTHRRSALGALTMATAVGQTVLPQIAESVISSYSWQSACLIASGLMLNALPCGLILHFSRKYYTKTDLNTQNAGVKVCTCSSKKDIAFILFVIACTLYPGTGAVEMWFIVDLTVLRGYGRQAGTDLSSLLGVFGLCGRFVGTMFMKLFPTISAALPMAVAFEFFGLGHFLVIYFTGYYEMIGGSVFRGIAIGCLWSLQPGMLLELRGLDRFPRAVAVCNLLSGIGQIISGYLGGEIADLTGGYDLAFYIATGVAVICGFFLVFVKCLLR
;
A
#
# COMPACT_ATOMS: atom_id res chain seq x y z
N MET A 1 83.10 -9.85 -27.17
CA MET A 1 82.51 -8.58 -26.73
C MET A 1 80.94 -8.72 -26.76
N GLU A 2 80.46 -9.86 -26.27
CA GLU A 2 79.06 -10.25 -26.20
C GLU A 2 78.87 -11.28 -25.06
N LEU A 3 79.07 -10.91 -23.82
CA LEU A 3 78.86 -11.78 -22.68
C LEU A 3 78.60 -11.01 -21.36
N SER A 4 78.33 -9.71 -21.43
CA SER A 4 78.02 -8.87 -20.25
C SER A 4 76.62 -8.26 -20.25
N GLY A 5 75.75 -8.58 -21.26
CA GLY A 5 74.37 -8.04 -21.40
C GLY A 5 73.29 -8.90 -20.79
N GLU A 6 73.49 -10.20 -20.60
CA GLU A 6 72.43 -11.12 -20.10
C GLU A 6 72.36 -11.27 -18.59
N ILE A 7 73.44 -10.92 -17.83
CA ILE A 7 73.37 -11.04 -16.38
C ILE A 7 72.74 -9.87 -15.68
N PHE A 8 72.50 -8.75 -16.37
CA PHE A 8 71.82 -7.58 -15.80
C PHE A 8 70.27 -7.58 -16.05
N LYS A 9 69.80 -8.36 -17.00
CA LYS A 9 68.32 -8.49 -17.24
C LYS A 9 67.64 -9.49 -16.33
N ASN A 10 68.34 -10.40 -15.70
CA ASN A 10 67.80 -11.41 -14.80
C ASN A 10 67.77 -11.03 -13.32
N LYS A 11 68.19 -9.83 -12.96
CA LYS A 11 68.18 -9.33 -11.57
C LYS A 11 67.18 -8.26 -11.27
N VAL A 12 66.45 -7.74 -12.29
CA VAL A 12 65.39 -6.73 -12.12
C VAL A 12 63.98 -7.36 -12.10
N ASN A 13 63.84 -8.65 -12.45
CA ASN A 13 62.53 -9.34 -12.46
C ASN A 13 62.33 -10.30 -11.26
N LYS A 14 62.98 -10.07 -10.14
CA LYS A 14 62.80 -10.90 -8.91
C LYS A 14 62.42 -10.10 -7.67
N GLY A 15 61.76 -8.97 -7.83
CA GLY A 15 61.45 -8.08 -6.71
C GLY A 15 60.12 -7.36 -6.79
N GLU A 16 59.08 -7.96 -7.34
CA GLU A 16 57.69 -7.46 -7.21
C GLU A 16 56.73 -8.58 -7.60
N HIS A 17 56.72 -9.68 -6.89
CA HIS A 17 55.54 -10.47 -6.66
C HIS A 17 54.96 -9.96 -5.34
N ASP A 18 54.26 -8.81 -5.43
CA ASP A 18 53.23 -8.50 -4.46
C ASP A 18 52.28 -9.69 -4.46
N GLU A 19 52.23 -10.35 -3.32
CA GLU A 19 51.13 -11.23 -2.95
C GLU A 19 49.81 -10.43 -3.09
N GLU A 20 49.25 -10.37 -4.30
CA GLU A 20 47.81 -10.24 -4.43
C GLU A 20 47.21 -11.47 -3.74
N THR A 21 47.08 -11.36 -2.42
CA THR A 21 46.15 -12.17 -1.67
C THR A 21 44.82 -11.96 -2.35
N HIS A 22 44.50 -12.86 -3.29
CA HIS A 22 43.14 -13.10 -3.73
C HIS A 22 42.35 -13.35 -2.44
N ILE A 23 41.80 -12.26 -1.86
CA ILE A 23 40.71 -12.34 -0.87
C ILE A 23 39.54 -12.94 -1.63
N ILE A 24 39.52 -14.28 -1.72
CA ILE A 24 38.33 -15.03 -2.13
C ILE A 24 37.28 -14.51 -1.21
N PRO A 25 36.20 -13.83 -1.74
CA PRO A 25 35.15 -13.29 -0.90
C PRO A 25 34.60 -14.49 -0.14
N LYS A 26 34.80 -14.49 1.18
CA LYS A 26 34.35 -15.54 2.09
C LYS A 26 32.85 -15.71 1.79
N LYS A 27 32.50 -16.78 1.06
CA LYS A 27 31.14 -17.10 0.65
C LYS A 27 30.36 -17.21 1.95
N GLU A 28 29.67 -16.12 2.33
CA GLU A 28 28.85 -16.08 3.54
C GLU A 28 27.90 -17.27 3.43
N ARG A 29 28.04 -18.22 4.32
CA ARG A 29 27.19 -19.42 4.37
C ARG A 29 25.78 -18.95 4.66
N THR A 30 24.97 -18.78 3.63
CA THR A 30 23.53 -18.58 3.75
C THR A 30 22.92 -19.93 4.15
N TYR A 31 22.53 -20.02 5.40
CA TYR A 31 21.75 -21.17 5.86
C TYR A 31 20.37 -21.11 5.20
N PRO A 32 19.89 -22.18 4.54
CA PRO A 32 18.54 -22.18 3.99
C PRO A 32 17.53 -22.03 5.14
N LEU A 33 16.58 -21.08 4.98
CA LEU A 33 15.48 -20.98 5.93
C LEU A 33 14.68 -22.27 5.94
N THR A 34 14.45 -22.82 7.12
CA THR A 34 13.56 -23.99 7.27
C THR A 34 12.12 -23.60 6.87
N ARG A 35 11.33 -24.55 6.36
CA ARG A 35 9.93 -24.32 5.96
C ARG A 35 9.10 -23.69 7.09
N GLY A 36 9.31 -24.10 8.35
CA GLY A 36 8.63 -23.52 9.50
C GLY A 36 8.95 -22.04 9.71
N ARG A 37 10.23 -21.63 9.53
CA ARG A 37 10.59 -20.19 9.59
C ARG A 37 10.06 -19.38 8.43
N GLN A 38 10.03 -19.94 7.23
CA GLN A 38 9.40 -19.30 6.07
C GLN A 38 7.91 -19.03 6.34
N ALA A 39 7.20 -20.02 6.91
CA ALA A 39 5.80 -19.88 7.29
C ALA A 39 5.63 -18.81 8.40
N ALA A 40 6.48 -18.81 9.44
CA ALA A 40 6.43 -17.80 10.50
C ALA A 40 6.67 -16.38 9.97
N VAL A 41 7.65 -16.18 9.08
CA VAL A 41 7.89 -14.89 8.42
C VAL A 41 6.70 -14.47 7.58
N LEU A 42 6.10 -15.39 6.81
CA LEU A 42 4.93 -15.09 5.98
C LEU A 42 3.73 -14.67 6.83
N ILE A 43 3.40 -15.41 7.88
CA ILE A 43 2.30 -15.11 8.80
C ILE A 43 2.52 -13.75 9.46
N ALA A 44 3.74 -13.48 9.95
CA ALA A 44 4.09 -12.19 10.54
C ALA A 44 3.88 -11.03 9.54
N CYS A 45 4.34 -11.19 8.30
CA CYS A 45 4.17 -10.19 7.24
C CYS A 45 2.69 -10.02 6.83
N MET A 46 1.93 -11.11 6.78
CA MET A 46 0.48 -11.06 6.53
C MET A 46 -0.25 -10.25 7.62
N TYR A 47 0.11 -10.47 8.89
CA TYR A 47 -0.45 -9.69 9.99
C TYR A 47 -0.13 -8.20 9.87
N MET A 48 1.11 -7.85 9.56
CA MET A 48 1.52 -6.46 9.35
C MET A 48 0.75 -5.79 8.21
N HIS A 49 0.48 -6.52 7.12
CA HIS A 49 -0.32 -6.04 5.99
C HIS A 49 -1.80 -5.89 6.33
N LEU A 50 -2.36 -6.85 7.04
CA LEU A 50 -3.73 -6.81 7.57
C LEU A 50 -3.94 -5.55 8.38
N MET A 51 -3.04 -5.23 9.31
CA MET A 51 -3.14 -4.06 10.17
C MET A 51 -2.91 -2.75 9.40
N SER A 52 -1.91 -2.68 8.50
CA SER A 52 -1.55 -1.41 7.84
C SER A 52 -2.66 -0.89 6.92
N LEU A 53 -3.17 -1.69 6.01
CA LEU A 53 -4.18 -1.27 5.04
C LEU A 53 -5.62 -1.58 5.51
N GLY A 54 -5.81 -2.60 6.34
CA GLY A 54 -7.11 -2.90 6.92
C GLY A 54 -7.59 -1.79 7.87
N PHE A 55 -6.68 -1.17 8.59
CA PHE A 55 -7.00 -0.07 9.51
C PHE A 55 -7.61 1.16 8.82
N THR A 56 -7.44 1.32 7.52
CA THR A 56 -8.12 2.38 6.76
C THR A 56 -9.65 2.26 6.84
N GLN A 57 -10.17 1.02 6.74
CA GLN A 57 -11.62 0.79 6.84
C GLN A 57 -12.13 0.93 8.29
N PHE A 58 -11.30 0.57 9.27
CA PHE A 58 -11.56 0.87 10.67
C PHE A 58 -11.76 2.37 10.89
N LEU A 59 -10.89 3.20 10.31
CA LEU A 59 -11.00 4.65 10.42
C LEU A 59 -12.26 5.21 9.75
N GLY A 60 -12.79 4.56 8.70
CA GLY A 60 -14.04 4.94 8.07
C GLY A 60 -15.25 4.82 9.02
N VAL A 61 -15.23 3.85 9.94
CA VAL A 61 -16.26 3.73 11.00
C VAL A 61 -16.06 4.77 12.09
N VAL A 62 -14.80 4.96 12.53
CA VAL A 62 -14.43 5.97 13.55
C VAL A 62 -14.75 7.39 13.06
N TYR A 63 -14.64 7.66 11.77
CA TYR A 63 -14.89 8.97 11.15
C TYR A 63 -16.24 9.58 11.55
N VAL A 64 -17.30 8.79 11.54
CA VAL A 64 -18.65 9.25 11.90
C VAL A 64 -18.71 9.77 13.33
N GLU A 65 -18.01 9.07 14.24
CA GLU A 65 -17.93 9.50 15.65
C GLU A 65 -17.03 10.72 15.85
N LEU A 66 -15.95 10.86 15.06
CA LEU A 66 -15.09 12.05 15.14
C LEU A 66 -15.84 13.31 14.71
N VAL A 67 -16.62 13.26 13.62
CA VAL A 67 -17.46 14.38 13.18
C VAL A 67 -18.44 14.78 14.29
N ARG A 68 -19.10 13.80 14.91
CA ARG A 68 -20.08 14.03 15.95
C ARG A 68 -19.44 14.50 17.28
N TYR A 69 -18.35 13.87 17.72
CA TYR A 69 -17.72 14.13 19.02
C TYR A 69 -17.06 15.49 19.08
N PHE A 70 -16.36 15.89 18.01
CA PHE A 70 -15.67 17.19 17.95
C PHE A 70 -16.53 18.30 17.35
N ASP A 71 -17.77 18.03 16.95
CA ASP A 71 -18.67 18.97 16.27
C ASP A 71 -17.93 19.74 15.16
N THR A 72 -17.26 18.99 14.29
CA THR A 72 -16.32 19.53 13.30
C THR A 72 -16.82 19.30 11.87
N GLN A 73 -16.25 20.08 10.93
CA GLN A 73 -16.50 19.88 9.50
C GLN A 73 -16.04 18.50 9.04
N ARG A 74 -16.79 17.92 8.09
CA ARG A 74 -16.47 16.62 7.47
C ARG A 74 -15.12 16.65 6.77
N SER A 75 -14.76 17.78 6.16
CA SER A 75 -13.46 18.01 5.53
C SER A 75 -12.28 17.84 6.49
N LEU A 76 -12.36 18.39 7.70
CA LEU A 76 -11.31 18.25 8.71
C LEU A 76 -11.24 16.83 9.27
N ALA A 77 -12.38 16.20 9.56
CA ALA A 77 -12.42 14.82 10.02
C ALA A 77 -11.88 13.85 8.95
N ALA A 78 -12.15 14.10 7.68
CA ALA A 78 -11.64 13.30 6.56
C ALA A 78 -10.12 13.32 6.43
N LEU A 79 -9.45 14.39 6.91
CA LEU A 79 -7.98 14.44 6.94
C LEU A 79 -7.37 13.36 7.82
N VAL A 80 -8.05 12.87 8.86
CA VAL A 80 -7.53 11.80 9.72
C VAL A 80 -7.20 10.57 8.88
N GLN A 81 -8.14 10.09 8.09
CA GLN A 81 -7.99 8.87 7.30
C GLN A 81 -7.25 9.11 5.98
N SER A 82 -7.39 10.27 5.35
CA SER A 82 -6.70 10.58 4.10
C SER A 82 -5.21 10.82 4.31
N VAL A 83 -4.82 11.50 5.39
CA VAL A 83 -3.41 11.64 5.78
C VAL A 83 -2.84 10.28 6.18
N TYR A 84 -3.57 9.47 6.97
CA TYR A 84 -3.13 8.11 7.31
C TYR A 84 -2.81 7.29 6.05
N GLN A 85 -3.74 7.23 5.11
CA GLN A 85 -3.57 6.45 3.88
C GLN A 85 -2.50 7.05 2.96
N GLY A 86 -2.43 8.37 2.86
CA GLY A 86 -1.37 9.07 2.13
C GLY A 86 0.01 8.77 2.69
N MET A 87 0.16 8.77 4.03
CA MET A 87 1.42 8.46 4.69
C MET A 87 1.84 7.01 4.48
N ILE A 88 0.92 6.03 4.41
CA ILE A 88 1.27 4.65 4.04
C ILE A 88 1.98 4.61 2.69
N ASN A 89 1.52 5.36 1.72
CA ASN A 89 2.11 5.39 0.38
C ASN A 89 3.42 6.19 0.31
N ILE A 90 3.49 7.35 0.98
CA ILE A 90 4.65 8.27 0.94
C ILE A 90 5.79 7.79 1.85
N GLY A 91 5.46 7.31 3.04
CA GLY A 91 6.43 7.01 4.10
C GLY A 91 7.41 5.88 3.74
N GLY A 92 7.04 4.98 2.81
CA GLY A 92 7.93 3.93 2.33
C GLY A 92 9.27 4.46 1.77
N ILE A 93 9.26 5.66 1.19
CA ILE A 93 10.48 6.31 0.69
C ILE A 93 11.37 6.73 1.86
N ALA A 94 10.80 7.36 2.89
CA ALA A 94 11.54 7.81 4.06
C ALA A 94 12.13 6.63 4.85
N PHE A 95 11.40 5.53 4.98
CA PHE A 95 11.84 4.36 5.76
C PHE A 95 12.75 3.39 5.00
N SER A 96 12.88 3.51 3.68
CA SER A 96 13.81 2.67 2.89
C SER A 96 15.24 2.73 3.41
N PHE A 97 15.71 3.92 3.84
CA PHE A 97 17.00 4.11 4.46
C PHE A 97 17.14 3.39 5.82
N SER A 98 16.09 3.43 6.65
CA SER A 98 16.05 2.73 7.93
C SER A 98 16.14 1.21 7.76
N VAL A 99 15.41 0.67 6.78
CA VAL A 99 15.43 -0.76 6.44
C VAL A 99 16.82 -1.18 5.91
N ALA A 100 17.45 -0.36 5.08
CA ALA A 100 18.81 -0.62 4.57
C ALA A 100 19.85 -0.69 5.70
N ARG A 101 19.73 0.19 6.71
CA ARG A 101 20.70 0.29 7.81
C ARG A 101 20.46 -0.75 8.92
N PHE A 102 19.21 -0.90 9.37
CA PHE A 102 18.86 -1.72 10.54
C PHE A 102 18.23 -3.08 10.17
N GLY A 103 17.91 -3.31 8.90
CA GLY A 103 17.13 -4.45 8.44
C GLY A 103 15.64 -4.26 8.73
N VAL A 104 14.82 -5.28 8.47
CA VAL A 104 13.37 -5.19 8.56
C VAL A 104 12.81 -5.32 10.00
N GLY A 105 13.51 -6.00 10.91
CA GLY A 105 12.98 -6.32 12.23
C GLY A 105 12.92 -5.13 13.18
N VAL A 106 14.02 -4.38 13.33
CA VAL A 106 14.10 -3.22 14.25
C VAL A 106 13.13 -2.12 13.85
N PRO A 107 13.07 -1.67 12.57
CA PRO A 107 12.07 -0.67 12.16
C PRO A 107 10.64 -1.13 12.40
N THR A 108 10.31 -2.42 12.19
CA THR A 108 8.97 -2.96 12.49
C THR A 108 8.62 -2.84 13.97
N MET A 109 9.55 -3.19 14.88
CA MET A 109 9.31 -3.06 16.32
C MET A 109 9.09 -1.60 16.73
N MET A 110 9.94 -0.69 16.24
CA MET A 110 9.79 0.75 16.51
C MET A 110 8.46 1.30 15.99
N ALA A 111 8.06 0.91 14.79
CA ALA A 111 6.80 1.30 14.19
C ALA A 111 5.59 0.76 14.98
N SER A 112 5.67 -0.48 15.45
CA SER A 112 4.59 -1.09 16.24
C SER A 112 4.36 -0.32 17.55
N VAL A 113 5.45 0.01 18.28
CA VAL A 113 5.38 0.80 19.50
C VAL A 113 4.93 2.23 19.21
N GLY A 114 5.51 2.89 18.21
CA GLY A 114 5.15 4.27 17.83
C GLY A 114 3.70 4.39 17.38
N GLY A 115 3.20 3.45 16.57
CA GLY A 115 1.79 3.40 16.14
C GLY A 115 0.83 3.17 17.30
N ALA A 116 1.15 2.25 18.21
CA ALA A 116 0.34 2.00 19.38
C ALA A 116 0.31 3.20 20.35
N LEU A 117 1.46 3.81 20.63
CA LEU A 117 1.54 5.00 21.48
C LEU A 117 0.77 6.17 20.87
N SER A 118 0.82 6.36 19.54
CA SER A 118 0.06 7.42 18.87
C SER A 118 -1.45 7.24 19.07
N LEU A 119 -1.97 6.01 19.00
CA LEU A 119 -3.38 5.72 19.26
C LEU A 119 -3.75 5.93 20.72
N ILE A 120 -2.89 5.56 21.67
CA ILE A 120 -3.11 5.81 23.10
C ILE A 120 -3.19 7.31 23.39
N ILE A 121 -2.26 8.10 22.83
CA ILE A 121 -2.26 9.56 22.99
C ILE A 121 -3.51 10.19 22.36
N THR A 122 -3.99 9.64 21.24
CA THR A 122 -5.22 10.09 20.60
C THR A 122 -6.44 10.04 21.52
N VAL A 123 -6.50 9.11 22.46
CA VAL A 123 -7.61 9.00 23.43
C VAL A 123 -7.76 10.27 24.28
N ALA A 124 -6.64 10.95 24.56
CA ALA A 124 -6.62 12.22 25.31
C ALA A 124 -6.76 13.46 24.41
N SER A 125 -7.09 13.30 23.12
CA SER A 125 -7.20 14.44 22.19
C SER A 125 -8.38 15.33 22.55
N VAL A 126 -8.12 16.64 22.65
CA VAL A 126 -9.11 17.67 22.95
C VAL A 126 -9.67 18.33 21.69
N ASN A 127 -9.02 18.15 20.55
CA ASN A 127 -9.45 18.69 19.26
C ASN A 127 -9.09 17.76 18.09
N ILE A 128 -9.77 17.95 16.97
CA ILE A 128 -9.58 17.11 15.77
C ILE A 128 -8.16 17.22 15.20
N ASN A 129 -7.47 18.36 15.34
CA ASN A 129 -6.11 18.54 14.82
C ASN A 129 -5.12 17.58 15.50
N MET A 130 -5.29 17.32 16.81
CA MET A 130 -4.48 16.31 17.50
C MET A 130 -4.71 14.92 16.93
N VAL A 131 -5.95 14.58 16.63
CA VAL A 131 -6.30 13.29 16.01
C VAL A 131 -5.67 13.16 14.62
N ILE A 132 -5.69 14.22 13.80
CA ILE A 132 -5.04 14.25 12.48
C ILE A 132 -3.53 14.00 12.62
N VAL A 133 -2.87 14.64 13.59
CA VAL A 133 -1.42 14.45 13.81
C VAL A 133 -1.11 13.05 14.32
N PHE A 134 -1.81 12.57 15.35
CA PHE A 134 -1.47 11.29 15.96
C PHE A 134 -1.92 10.09 15.11
N ILE A 135 -3.17 10.05 14.64
CA ILE A 135 -3.64 8.96 13.78
C ILE A 135 -3.14 9.16 12.34
N GLY A 136 -3.41 10.33 11.76
CA GLY A 136 -3.10 10.56 10.35
C GLY A 136 -1.60 10.49 10.09
N LEU A 137 -0.82 11.35 10.73
CA LEU A 137 0.61 11.48 10.44
C LEU A 137 1.44 10.40 11.14
N ILE A 138 1.42 10.32 12.48
CA ILE A 138 2.35 9.47 13.24
C ILE A 138 2.01 8.00 13.06
N CYS A 139 0.75 7.60 13.25
CA CYS A 139 0.34 6.22 13.05
C CYS A 139 0.44 5.82 11.56
N GLY A 140 0.06 6.70 10.62
CA GLY A 140 0.23 6.47 9.19
C GLY A 140 1.67 6.21 8.78
N MET A 141 2.63 7.00 9.30
CA MET A 141 4.07 6.78 9.10
C MET A 141 4.53 5.45 9.69
N ALA A 142 4.10 5.11 10.90
CA ALA A 142 4.44 3.84 11.53
C ALA A 142 3.93 2.65 10.70
N MET A 143 2.69 2.72 10.23
CA MET A 143 2.10 1.66 9.40
C MET A 143 2.71 1.58 8.00
N SER A 144 3.16 2.71 7.42
CA SER A 144 3.95 2.72 6.19
C SER A 144 5.23 1.89 6.32
N ASN A 145 5.94 2.04 7.44
CA ASN A 145 7.14 1.27 7.70
C ASN A 145 6.84 -0.23 7.81
N ASN A 146 5.77 -0.62 8.53
CA ASN A 146 5.34 -2.01 8.63
C ASN A 146 4.95 -2.59 7.26
N TYR A 147 4.24 -1.82 6.44
CA TYR A 147 3.88 -2.17 5.07
C TYR A 147 5.13 -2.44 4.21
N LEU A 148 6.10 -1.53 4.22
CA LEU A 148 7.37 -1.69 3.49
C LEU A 148 8.17 -2.91 3.98
N CYS A 149 8.35 -3.03 5.31
CA CYS A 149 9.12 -4.12 5.91
C CYS A 149 8.56 -5.50 5.56
N ALA A 150 7.25 -5.65 5.51
CA ALA A 150 6.60 -6.89 5.14
C ALA A 150 6.88 -7.28 3.67
N PHE A 151 6.79 -6.34 2.72
CA PHE A 151 7.15 -6.59 1.33
C PHE A 151 8.61 -6.99 1.16
N VAL A 152 9.51 -6.26 1.82
CA VAL A 152 10.95 -6.52 1.76
C VAL A 152 11.29 -7.89 2.36
N ALA A 153 10.74 -8.21 3.54
CA ALA A 153 10.98 -9.48 4.22
C ALA A 153 10.51 -10.68 3.40
N VAL A 154 9.32 -10.60 2.80
CA VAL A 154 8.83 -11.65 1.89
C VAL A 154 9.71 -11.76 0.65
N GLY A 155 10.12 -10.61 0.08
CA GLY A 155 11.02 -10.58 -1.07
C GLY A 155 12.36 -11.27 -0.82
N TRP A 156 12.92 -11.15 0.39
CA TRP A 156 14.17 -11.79 0.80
C TRP A 156 14.00 -13.27 1.16
N THR A 157 12.86 -13.61 1.78
CA THR A 157 12.59 -14.96 2.27
C THR A 157 12.24 -15.94 1.13
N PHE A 158 11.42 -15.50 0.16
CA PHE A 158 10.87 -16.35 -0.89
C PHE A 158 11.50 -16.06 -2.25
N LYS A 159 12.55 -16.81 -2.62
CA LYS A 159 13.21 -16.66 -3.94
C LYS A 159 12.44 -17.37 -5.06
N THR A 160 11.99 -18.60 -4.81
CA THR A 160 11.33 -19.45 -5.81
C THR A 160 9.83 -19.16 -5.94
N HIS A 161 9.11 -18.98 -4.80
CA HIS A 161 7.65 -18.76 -4.76
C HIS A 161 7.27 -17.33 -4.41
N ARG A 162 8.12 -16.35 -4.79
CA ARG A 162 7.97 -14.94 -4.43
C ARG A 162 6.61 -14.36 -4.82
N ARG A 163 6.13 -14.66 -6.04
CA ARG A 163 4.82 -14.16 -6.54
C ARG A 163 3.66 -14.63 -5.66
N SER A 164 3.64 -15.92 -5.30
CA SER A 164 2.59 -16.48 -4.45
C SER A 164 2.62 -15.90 -3.03
N ALA A 165 3.82 -15.72 -2.46
CA ALA A 165 3.98 -15.15 -1.13
C ALA A 165 3.57 -13.66 -1.08
N LEU A 166 3.90 -12.87 -2.11
CA LEU A 166 3.43 -11.50 -2.25
C LEU A 166 1.90 -11.43 -2.46
N GLY A 167 1.33 -12.39 -3.20
CA GLY A 167 -0.13 -12.54 -3.32
C GLY A 167 -0.80 -12.78 -1.97
N ALA A 168 -0.20 -13.59 -1.08
CA ALA A 168 -0.72 -13.84 0.26
C ALA A 168 -0.78 -12.55 1.11
N LEU A 169 0.20 -11.64 0.98
CA LEU A 169 0.15 -10.33 1.66
C LEU A 169 -1.07 -9.51 1.23
N THR A 170 -1.33 -9.45 -0.08
CA THR A 170 -2.48 -8.70 -0.59
C THR A 170 -3.82 -9.31 -0.17
N MET A 171 -3.89 -10.64 -0.03
CA MET A 171 -5.06 -11.32 0.52
C MET A 171 -5.27 -10.98 1.99
N ALA A 172 -4.20 -10.94 2.80
CA ALA A 172 -4.28 -10.55 4.21
C ALA A 172 -4.81 -9.11 4.37
N THR A 173 -4.45 -8.21 3.47
CA THR A 173 -5.04 -6.85 3.41
C THR A 173 -6.56 -6.89 3.27
N ALA A 174 -7.08 -7.72 2.36
CA ALA A 174 -8.53 -7.83 2.16
C ALA A 174 -9.25 -8.39 3.40
N VAL A 175 -8.65 -9.36 4.08
CA VAL A 175 -9.16 -9.86 5.36
C VAL A 175 -9.22 -8.73 6.39
N GLY A 176 -8.17 -7.90 6.50
CA GLY A 176 -8.15 -6.73 7.39
C GLY A 176 -9.26 -5.73 7.07
N GLN A 177 -9.43 -5.42 5.78
CA GLN A 177 -10.47 -4.52 5.29
C GLN A 177 -11.90 -5.03 5.56
N THR A 178 -12.07 -6.35 5.71
CA THR A 178 -13.36 -6.98 6.06
C THR A 178 -13.60 -6.99 7.57
N VAL A 179 -12.60 -7.37 8.36
CA VAL A 179 -12.77 -7.69 9.78
C VAL A 179 -12.63 -6.45 10.67
N LEU A 180 -11.68 -5.54 10.37
CA LEU A 180 -11.40 -4.41 11.25
C LEU A 180 -12.54 -3.40 11.37
N PRO A 181 -13.34 -3.07 10.33
CA PRO A 181 -14.50 -2.21 10.50
C PRO A 181 -15.57 -2.84 11.41
N GLN A 182 -15.78 -4.17 11.36
CA GLN A 182 -16.72 -4.85 12.25
C GLN A 182 -16.26 -4.80 13.72
N ILE A 183 -14.95 -4.94 13.95
CA ILE A 183 -14.37 -4.74 15.29
C ILE A 183 -14.61 -3.31 15.77
N ALA A 184 -14.36 -2.30 14.89
CA ALA A 184 -14.60 -0.89 15.22
C ALA A 184 -16.05 -0.67 15.64
N GLU A 185 -17.00 -1.12 14.81
CA GLU A 185 -18.43 -0.95 15.06
C GLU A 185 -18.89 -1.63 16.36
N SER A 186 -18.47 -2.88 16.56
CA SER A 186 -18.81 -3.64 17.78
C SER A 186 -18.34 -2.93 19.05
N VAL A 187 -17.14 -2.34 19.01
CA VAL A 187 -16.59 -1.62 20.16
C VAL A 187 -17.24 -0.25 20.34
N ILE A 188 -17.43 0.49 19.26
CA ILE A 188 -18.04 1.83 19.31
C ILE A 188 -19.50 1.77 19.74
N SER A 189 -20.25 0.76 19.30
CA SER A 189 -21.65 0.58 19.70
C SER A 189 -21.80 0.24 21.18
N SER A 190 -20.82 -0.44 21.78
CA SER A 190 -20.86 -0.87 23.19
C SER A 190 -20.21 0.12 24.15
N TYR A 191 -19.21 0.89 23.66
CA TYR A 191 -18.40 1.78 24.50
C TYR A 191 -18.26 3.17 23.83
N SER A 192 -17.13 3.41 23.15
CA SER A 192 -16.83 4.70 22.52
C SER A 192 -15.75 4.57 21.44
N TRP A 193 -15.54 5.61 20.63
CA TRP A 193 -14.45 5.67 19.66
C TRP A 193 -13.06 5.63 20.32
N GLN A 194 -12.90 6.20 21.53
CA GLN A 194 -11.68 6.13 22.31
C GLN A 194 -11.33 4.68 22.66
N SER A 195 -12.31 3.91 23.10
CA SER A 195 -12.14 2.49 23.41
C SER A 195 -11.74 1.68 22.17
N ALA A 196 -12.31 2.03 21.00
CA ALA A 196 -11.90 1.43 19.72
C ALA A 196 -10.43 1.73 19.41
N CYS A 197 -9.97 2.96 19.62
CA CYS A 197 -8.54 3.32 19.46
C CYS A 197 -7.63 2.55 20.44
N LEU A 198 -8.04 2.34 21.69
CA LEU A 198 -7.26 1.55 22.66
C LEU A 198 -7.15 0.08 22.24
N ILE A 199 -8.23 -0.54 21.79
CA ILE A 199 -8.20 -1.91 21.27
C ILE A 199 -7.31 -1.98 20.03
N ALA A 200 -7.44 -1.02 19.12
CA ALA A 200 -6.58 -0.95 17.94
C ALA A 200 -5.10 -0.77 18.30
N SER A 201 -4.77 -0.02 19.36
CA SER A 201 -3.39 0.10 19.86
C SER A 201 -2.82 -1.23 20.31
N GLY A 202 -3.62 -2.03 21.04
CA GLY A 202 -3.27 -3.40 21.44
C GLY A 202 -3.05 -4.31 20.23
N LEU A 203 -3.93 -4.23 19.24
CA LEU A 203 -3.75 -4.97 17.99
C LEU A 203 -2.44 -4.54 17.26
N MET A 204 -2.12 -3.26 17.20
CA MET A 204 -0.87 -2.78 16.59
C MET A 204 0.37 -3.26 17.33
N LEU A 205 0.34 -3.36 18.65
CA LEU A 205 1.44 -3.92 19.46
C LEU A 205 1.74 -5.39 19.12
N ASN A 206 0.78 -6.16 18.63
CA ASN A 206 1.04 -7.53 18.15
C ASN A 206 1.95 -7.58 16.92
N ALA A 207 2.23 -6.46 16.25
CA ALA A 207 3.28 -6.41 15.24
C ALA A 207 4.71 -6.39 15.86
N LEU A 208 4.87 -6.18 17.16
CA LEU A 208 6.16 -6.25 17.85
C LEU A 208 6.75 -7.67 17.83
N PRO A 209 6.03 -8.75 18.24
CA PRO A 209 6.52 -10.12 18.03
C PRO A 209 6.77 -10.46 16.55
N CYS A 210 6.01 -9.87 15.61
CA CYS A 210 6.30 -10.02 14.18
C CYS A 210 7.69 -9.41 13.84
N GLY A 211 7.99 -8.23 14.36
CA GLY A 211 9.32 -7.61 14.23
C GLY A 211 10.45 -8.45 14.81
N LEU A 212 10.23 -9.12 15.95
CA LEU A 212 11.19 -10.06 16.53
C LEU A 212 11.45 -11.27 15.62
N ILE A 213 10.42 -11.88 15.05
CA ILE A 213 10.55 -12.97 14.07
C ILE A 213 11.41 -12.52 12.89
N LEU A 214 11.15 -11.32 12.36
CA LEU A 214 11.92 -10.74 11.26
C LEU A 214 13.38 -10.45 11.66
N HIS A 215 13.60 -9.94 12.87
CA HIS A 215 14.94 -9.65 13.39
C HIS A 215 15.80 -10.90 13.51
N PHE A 216 15.26 -11.96 14.11
CA PHE A 216 15.98 -13.25 14.23
C PHE A 216 16.19 -13.95 12.89
N SER A 217 15.39 -13.62 11.87
CA SER A 217 15.55 -14.14 10.51
C SER A 217 16.63 -13.39 9.71
N ARG A 218 17.11 -12.22 10.16
CA ARG A 218 18.09 -11.37 9.45
C ARG A 218 19.37 -12.11 9.06
N LYS A 219 19.86 -13.00 9.89
CA LYS A 219 21.09 -13.77 9.65
C LYS A 219 21.02 -14.74 8.46
N TYR A 220 19.83 -14.99 7.95
CA TYR A 220 19.59 -15.87 6.80
C TYR A 220 19.50 -15.09 5.48
N TYR A 221 19.47 -13.74 5.51
CA TYR A 221 19.43 -12.90 4.33
C TYR A 221 20.86 -12.59 3.85
N THR A 222 21.09 -12.59 2.53
CA THR A 222 22.39 -12.23 1.95
C THR A 222 22.58 -10.71 1.93
N LYS A 223 23.83 -10.22 2.05
CA LYS A 223 24.14 -8.78 1.92
C LYS A 223 23.75 -8.20 0.57
N THR A 224 23.74 -9.01 -0.47
CA THR A 224 23.28 -8.61 -1.81
C THR A 224 21.81 -8.25 -1.81
N ASP A 225 20.99 -8.94 -1.00
CA ASP A 225 19.56 -8.64 -0.86
C ASP A 225 19.33 -7.29 -0.14
N LEU A 226 20.29 -6.84 0.69
CA LEU A 226 20.23 -5.59 1.43
C LEU A 226 20.61 -4.36 0.59
N ASN A 227 21.48 -4.51 -0.42
CA ASN A 227 22.03 -3.40 -1.20
C ASN A 227 21.18 -3.01 -2.43
N THR A 228 20.18 -3.78 -2.80
CA THR A 228 19.39 -3.56 -4.02
C THR A 228 18.46 -2.32 -3.94
N GLN A 229 18.36 -1.66 -2.77
CA GLN A 229 17.49 -0.51 -2.55
C GLN A 229 18.10 0.87 -2.89
N ASN A 230 19.41 0.98 -3.14
CA ASN A 230 20.10 2.28 -3.25
C ASN A 230 20.17 2.87 -4.67
N ALA A 231 19.27 2.54 -5.57
CA ALA A 231 19.24 3.15 -6.90
C ALA A 231 18.65 4.57 -6.86
N GLY A 232 19.54 5.56 -6.84
CA GLY A 232 19.17 6.98 -6.84
C GLY A 232 18.23 7.42 -7.99
N VAL A 233 17.43 8.43 -7.73
CA VAL A 233 16.48 9.01 -8.69
C VAL A 233 17.24 9.79 -9.75
N LYS A 234 17.32 9.27 -10.98
CA LYS A 234 17.71 10.05 -12.17
C LYS A 234 16.44 10.53 -12.89
N VAL A 235 16.30 11.84 -13.03
CA VAL A 235 15.24 12.44 -13.84
C VAL A 235 15.45 12.06 -15.31
N CYS A 236 14.41 11.57 -15.96
CA CYS A 236 14.46 11.08 -17.35
C CYS A 236 13.88 12.13 -18.29
N THR A 237 14.57 12.44 -19.38
CA THR A 237 14.02 13.20 -20.50
C THR A 237 12.96 12.36 -21.22
N CYS A 238 11.76 12.94 -21.39
CA CYS A 238 10.61 12.29 -22.01
C CYS A 238 10.75 12.36 -23.54
N SER A 239 10.92 11.24 -24.21
CA SER A 239 11.10 11.21 -25.67
C SER A 239 10.51 9.99 -26.40
N SER A 240 9.82 9.06 -25.72
CA SER A 240 9.27 7.87 -26.37
C SER A 240 7.78 7.67 -26.06
N LYS A 241 7.06 6.98 -26.97
CA LYS A 241 5.66 6.57 -26.76
C LYS A 241 5.44 5.89 -25.40
N LYS A 242 6.41 5.08 -24.93
CA LYS A 242 6.36 4.43 -23.60
C LYS A 242 6.45 5.42 -22.44
N ASP A 243 7.13 6.57 -22.62
CA ASP A 243 7.20 7.60 -21.57
C ASP A 243 5.86 8.32 -21.44
N ILE A 244 5.20 8.63 -22.57
CA ILE A 244 3.84 9.21 -22.56
C ILE A 244 2.86 8.22 -21.92
N ALA A 245 2.91 6.94 -22.32
CA ALA A 245 2.08 5.89 -21.74
C ALA A 245 2.28 5.76 -20.21
N PHE A 246 3.52 5.88 -19.74
CA PHE A 246 3.82 5.85 -18.32
C PHE A 246 3.27 7.08 -17.58
N ILE A 247 3.39 8.28 -18.16
CA ILE A 247 2.84 9.51 -17.56
C ILE A 247 1.32 9.40 -17.42
N LEU A 248 0.62 8.96 -18.46
CA LEU A 248 -0.84 8.75 -18.41
C LEU A 248 -1.23 7.72 -17.37
N PHE A 249 -0.47 6.64 -17.27
CA PHE A 249 -0.68 5.63 -16.25
C PHE A 249 -0.46 6.18 -14.83
N VAL A 250 0.58 6.99 -14.62
CA VAL A 250 0.86 7.64 -13.33
C VAL A 250 -0.26 8.62 -12.96
N ILE A 251 -0.78 9.40 -13.93
CA ILE A 251 -1.93 10.28 -13.71
C ILE A 251 -3.14 9.46 -13.27
N ALA A 252 -3.45 8.35 -13.95
CA ALA A 252 -4.53 7.46 -13.54
C ALA A 252 -4.31 6.89 -12.14
N CYS A 253 -3.07 6.46 -11.81
CA CYS A 253 -2.71 5.99 -10.47
C CYS A 253 -2.73 7.08 -9.39
N THR A 254 -2.73 8.36 -9.75
CA THR A 254 -2.86 9.48 -8.81
C THR A 254 -4.32 9.81 -8.55
N LEU A 255 -5.10 9.90 -9.61
CA LEU A 255 -6.51 10.27 -9.54
C LEU A 255 -7.39 9.16 -8.94
N TYR A 256 -7.18 7.93 -9.39
CA TYR A 256 -8.00 6.78 -8.99
C TYR A 256 -7.96 6.47 -7.48
N PRO A 257 -6.81 6.38 -6.79
CA PRO A 257 -6.83 6.09 -5.35
C PRO A 257 -7.48 7.21 -4.56
N GLY A 258 -7.40 8.44 -5.06
CA GLY A 258 -8.06 9.58 -4.46
C GLY A 258 -9.58 9.49 -4.54
N THR A 259 -10.12 9.24 -5.71
CA THR A 259 -11.57 9.11 -5.90
C THR A 259 -12.10 7.78 -5.35
N GLY A 260 -11.29 6.72 -5.41
CA GLY A 260 -11.62 5.43 -4.83
C GLY A 260 -11.72 5.44 -3.31
N ALA A 261 -10.99 6.33 -2.69
CA ALA A 261 -11.04 6.52 -1.25
C ALA A 261 -12.37 7.15 -0.78
N VAL A 262 -13.07 7.92 -1.62
CA VAL A 262 -14.31 8.58 -1.26
C VAL A 262 -15.33 7.59 -0.67
N GLU A 263 -15.56 6.45 -1.31
CA GLU A 263 -16.47 5.45 -0.74
C GLU A 263 -15.84 4.73 0.47
N MET A 264 -14.57 4.38 0.41
CA MET A 264 -13.91 3.72 1.55
C MET A 264 -14.01 4.52 2.85
N TRP A 265 -14.04 5.83 2.73
CA TRP A 265 -14.05 6.72 3.88
C TRP A 265 -15.45 7.21 4.26
N PHE A 266 -16.33 7.41 3.28
CA PHE A 266 -17.59 8.09 3.49
C PHE A 266 -18.82 7.19 3.39
N ILE A 267 -18.67 5.90 3.01
CA ILE A 267 -19.82 4.99 2.86
C ILE A 267 -20.57 4.83 4.17
N VAL A 268 -19.88 4.85 5.32
CA VAL A 268 -20.51 4.70 6.63
C VAL A 268 -21.32 5.96 6.97
N ASP A 269 -20.77 7.15 6.76
CA ASP A 269 -21.48 8.41 6.99
C ASP A 269 -22.62 8.61 5.99
N LEU A 270 -22.42 8.25 4.71
CA LEU A 270 -23.46 8.26 3.70
C LEU A 270 -24.68 7.41 4.11
N THR A 271 -24.45 6.20 4.64
CA THR A 271 -25.55 5.34 5.12
C THR A 271 -26.25 5.90 6.34
N VAL A 272 -25.52 6.55 7.24
CA VAL A 272 -26.09 7.27 8.39
C VAL A 272 -26.95 8.44 7.92
N LEU A 273 -26.46 9.24 6.96
CA LEU A 273 -27.23 10.36 6.37
C LEU A 273 -28.50 9.90 5.65
N ARG A 274 -28.47 8.70 5.04
CA ARG A 274 -29.64 8.09 4.39
C ARG A 274 -30.60 7.38 5.37
N GLY A 275 -30.29 7.38 6.67
CA GLY A 275 -31.14 6.82 7.72
C GLY A 275 -31.02 5.32 7.96
N TYR A 276 -30.05 4.63 7.34
CA TYR A 276 -29.83 3.17 7.53
C TYR A 276 -29.02 2.81 8.78
N GLY A 277 -28.35 3.81 9.38
CA GLY A 277 -27.53 3.62 10.56
C GLY A 277 -26.08 3.19 10.27
N ARG A 278 -25.23 3.26 11.31
CA ARG A 278 -23.79 3.02 11.18
C ARG A 278 -23.43 1.56 10.89
N GLN A 279 -24.15 0.60 11.49
CA GLN A 279 -23.93 -0.84 11.23
C GLN A 279 -24.10 -1.18 9.75
N ALA A 280 -25.15 -0.66 9.10
CA ALA A 280 -25.39 -0.89 7.67
C ALA A 280 -24.22 -0.36 6.80
N GLY A 281 -23.68 0.81 7.13
CA GLY A 281 -22.50 1.34 6.46
C GLY A 281 -21.23 0.51 6.69
N THR A 282 -21.07 0.00 7.91
CA THR A 282 -19.96 -0.90 8.26
C THR A 282 -20.04 -2.21 7.49
N ASP A 283 -21.25 -2.75 7.29
CA ASP A 283 -21.48 -3.95 6.49
C ASP A 283 -21.09 -3.72 5.02
N LEU A 284 -21.49 -2.58 4.43
CA LEU A 284 -21.08 -2.18 3.07
C LEU A 284 -19.55 -2.03 2.97
N SER A 285 -18.91 -1.41 3.96
CA SER A 285 -17.44 -1.29 4.02
C SER A 285 -16.75 -2.66 4.09
N SER A 286 -17.29 -3.59 4.86
CA SER A 286 -16.77 -4.96 4.96
C SER A 286 -16.95 -5.75 3.66
N LEU A 287 -18.07 -5.55 2.94
CA LEU A 287 -18.32 -6.16 1.63
C LEU A 287 -17.29 -5.73 0.60
N LEU A 288 -16.80 -4.47 0.64
CA LEU A 288 -15.68 -4.02 -0.20
C LEU A 288 -14.43 -4.87 0.01
N GLY A 289 -14.14 -5.25 1.25
CA GLY A 289 -13.02 -6.14 1.59
C GLY A 289 -13.20 -7.54 0.99
N VAL A 290 -14.38 -8.16 1.20
CA VAL A 290 -14.70 -9.51 0.69
C VAL A 290 -14.62 -9.56 -0.83
N PHE A 291 -15.33 -8.67 -1.52
CA PHE A 291 -15.33 -8.64 -2.99
C PHE A 291 -14.03 -8.11 -3.57
N GLY A 292 -13.27 -7.30 -2.82
CA GLY A 292 -11.89 -6.95 -3.15
C GLY A 292 -10.95 -8.16 -3.16
N LEU A 293 -11.17 -9.15 -2.29
CA LEU A 293 -10.46 -10.43 -2.35
C LEU A 293 -10.80 -11.20 -3.62
N CYS A 294 -12.08 -11.29 -3.98
CA CYS A 294 -12.52 -11.92 -5.23
C CYS A 294 -11.89 -11.24 -6.46
N GLY A 295 -11.89 -9.91 -6.49
CA GLY A 295 -11.27 -9.14 -7.56
C GLY A 295 -9.77 -9.37 -7.72
N ARG A 296 -9.00 -9.46 -6.60
CA ARG A 296 -7.58 -9.81 -6.64
C ARG A 296 -7.35 -11.20 -7.23
N PHE A 297 -8.20 -12.16 -6.88
CA PHE A 297 -8.14 -13.50 -7.46
C PHE A 297 -8.43 -13.47 -8.97
N VAL A 298 -9.50 -12.80 -9.39
CA VAL A 298 -9.88 -12.64 -10.81
C VAL A 298 -8.76 -11.99 -11.61
N GLY A 299 -8.20 -10.85 -11.16
CA GLY A 299 -7.12 -10.16 -11.86
C GLY A 299 -5.84 -10.98 -11.95
N THR A 300 -5.47 -11.69 -10.88
CA THR A 300 -4.30 -12.57 -10.89
C THR A 300 -4.49 -13.77 -11.83
N MET A 301 -5.69 -14.38 -11.83
CA MET A 301 -6.03 -15.50 -12.70
C MET A 301 -6.06 -15.07 -14.16
N PHE A 302 -6.60 -13.88 -14.46
CA PHE A 302 -6.62 -13.34 -15.81
C PHE A 302 -5.19 -13.22 -16.38
N MET A 303 -4.25 -12.63 -15.64
CA MET A 303 -2.85 -12.52 -16.08
C MET A 303 -2.15 -13.86 -16.25
N LYS A 304 -2.57 -14.88 -15.52
CA LYS A 304 -2.05 -16.24 -15.65
C LYS A 304 -2.61 -16.97 -16.89
N LEU A 305 -3.88 -16.78 -17.17
CA LEU A 305 -4.56 -17.44 -18.31
C LEU A 305 -4.23 -16.75 -19.64
N PHE A 306 -4.03 -15.43 -19.64
CA PHE A 306 -3.82 -14.61 -20.82
C PHE A 306 -2.50 -13.82 -20.75
N PRO A 307 -1.34 -14.47 -20.69
CA PRO A 307 -0.05 -13.79 -20.48
C PRO A 307 0.37 -12.89 -21.64
N THR A 308 -0.24 -13.04 -22.83
CA THR A 308 0.02 -12.24 -24.04
C THR A 308 -0.81 -10.97 -24.11
N ILE A 309 -1.86 -10.84 -23.30
CA ILE A 309 -2.71 -9.66 -23.27
C ILE A 309 -2.06 -8.61 -22.33
N SER A 310 -1.93 -7.36 -22.85
CA SER A 310 -1.50 -6.23 -22.03
C SER A 310 -2.41 -6.03 -20.82
N ALA A 311 -1.83 -5.75 -19.66
CA ALA A 311 -2.59 -5.43 -18.45
C ALA A 311 -3.47 -4.18 -18.57
N ALA A 312 -3.19 -3.29 -19.55
CA ALA A 312 -3.95 -2.06 -19.78
C ALA A 312 -5.43 -2.31 -20.08
N LEU A 313 -5.76 -3.33 -20.87
CA LEU A 313 -7.15 -3.61 -21.25
C LEU A 313 -8.02 -4.07 -20.08
N PRO A 314 -7.63 -5.13 -19.32
CA PRO A 314 -8.43 -5.54 -18.16
C PRO A 314 -8.47 -4.46 -17.06
N MET A 315 -7.43 -3.62 -16.93
CA MET A 315 -7.48 -2.48 -16.03
C MET A 315 -8.47 -1.41 -16.52
N ALA A 316 -8.55 -1.12 -17.81
CA ALA A 316 -9.55 -0.20 -18.36
C ALA A 316 -10.96 -0.68 -18.04
N VAL A 317 -11.26 -1.95 -18.32
CA VAL A 317 -12.55 -2.57 -17.97
C VAL A 317 -12.83 -2.49 -16.47
N ALA A 318 -11.83 -2.76 -15.63
CA ALA A 318 -11.99 -2.66 -14.19
C ALA A 318 -12.29 -1.20 -13.74
N PHE A 319 -11.75 -0.18 -14.39
CA PHE A 319 -12.10 1.21 -14.12
C PHE A 319 -13.55 1.55 -14.45
N GLU A 320 -14.07 1.02 -15.56
CA GLU A 320 -15.51 1.22 -15.90
C GLU A 320 -16.42 0.55 -14.88
N PHE A 321 -16.10 -0.69 -14.45
CA PHE A 321 -16.85 -1.36 -13.37
C PHE A 321 -16.74 -0.61 -12.03
N PHE A 322 -15.58 0.01 -11.77
CA PHE A 322 -15.37 0.82 -10.58
C PHE A 322 -16.24 2.09 -10.59
N GLY A 323 -16.29 2.79 -11.74
CA GLY A 323 -17.17 3.95 -11.93
C GLY A 323 -18.66 3.57 -11.84
N LEU A 324 -19.04 2.45 -12.47
CA LEU A 324 -20.41 1.92 -12.38
C LEU A 324 -20.81 1.65 -10.92
N GLY A 325 -19.91 1.05 -10.12
CA GLY A 325 -20.17 0.81 -8.71
C GLY A 325 -20.45 2.09 -7.91
N HIS A 326 -19.66 3.16 -8.15
CA HIS A 326 -19.92 4.47 -7.53
C HIS A 326 -21.28 5.04 -7.96
N PHE A 327 -21.57 4.99 -9.25
CA PHE A 327 -22.83 5.48 -9.80
C PHE A 327 -24.02 4.75 -9.17
N LEU A 328 -23.98 3.41 -9.06
CA LEU A 328 -25.05 2.62 -8.47
C LEU A 328 -25.29 2.98 -7.00
N VAL A 329 -24.22 3.18 -6.21
CA VAL A 329 -24.35 3.56 -4.78
C VAL A 329 -25.09 4.90 -4.61
N ILE A 330 -24.89 5.84 -5.53
CA ILE A 330 -25.49 7.18 -5.41
C ILE A 330 -26.83 7.30 -6.08
N TYR A 331 -26.97 6.78 -7.30
CA TYR A 331 -28.20 6.90 -8.08
C TYR A 331 -29.37 6.17 -7.42
N PHE A 332 -29.11 5.00 -6.87
CA PHE A 332 -30.10 4.25 -6.11
C PHE A 332 -29.94 4.52 -4.61
N THR A 333 -31.03 4.92 -3.96
CA THR A 333 -31.00 5.23 -2.53
C THR A 333 -31.30 4.03 -1.64
N GLY A 334 -31.79 2.93 -2.22
CA GLY A 334 -32.12 1.71 -1.50
C GLY A 334 -30.89 0.96 -1.01
N TYR A 335 -30.98 0.31 0.15
CA TYR A 335 -29.87 -0.38 0.78
C TYR A 335 -29.33 -1.57 -0.05
N TYR A 336 -30.22 -2.33 -0.68
CA TYR A 336 -29.83 -3.49 -1.50
C TYR A 336 -29.09 -3.08 -2.78
N GLU A 337 -29.46 -1.96 -3.37
CA GLU A 337 -28.78 -1.39 -4.53
C GLU A 337 -27.39 -0.86 -4.16
N MET A 338 -27.24 -0.28 -2.97
CA MET A 338 -25.94 0.11 -2.42
C MET A 338 -25.04 -1.11 -2.21
N ILE A 339 -25.60 -2.26 -1.76
CA ILE A 339 -24.86 -3.53 -1.70
C ILE A 339 -24.34 -3.91 -3.10
N GLY A 340 -25.21 -3.86 -4.12
CA GLY A 340 -24.82 -4.15 -5.50
C GLY A 340 -23.68 -3.27 -5.99
N GLY A 341 -23.77 -1.96 -5.78
CA GLY A 341 -22.70 -1.01 -6.10
C GLY A 341 -21.39 -1.32 -5.39
N SER A 342 -21.43 -1.63 -4.09
CA SER A 342 -20.24 -2.00 -3.30
C SER A 342 -19.61 -3.32 -3.76
N VAL A 343 -20.41 -4.28 -4.23
CA VAL A 343 -19.91 -5.54 -4.84
C VAL A 343 -19.13 -5.27 -6.12
N PHE A 344 -19.74 -4.53 -7.08
CA PHE A 344 -19.06 -4.17 -8.33
C PHE A 344 -17.74 -3.47 -8.08
N ARG A 345 -17.75 -2.51 -7.18
CA ARG A 345 -16.59 -1.74 -6.84
C ARG A 345 -15.52 -2.57 -6.11
N GLY A 346 -15.91 -3.43 -5.18
CA GLY A 346 -14.99 -4.35 -4.50
C GLY A 346 -14.23 -5.20 -5.49
N ILE A 347 -14.92 -5.84 -6.44
CA ILE A 347 -14.30 -6.65 -7.49
C ILE A 347 -13.35 -5.79 -8.35
N ALA A 348 -13.80 -4.62 -8.77
CA ALA A 348 -13.02 -3.72 -9.63
C ALA A 348 -11.71 -3.27 -8.95
N ILE A 349 -11.79 -2.79 -7.70
CA ILE A 349 -10.60 -2.33 -6.96
C ILE A 349 -9.61 -3.48 -6.71
N GLY A 350 -10.11 -4.68 -6.42
CA GLY A 350 -9.29 -5.87 -6.28
C GLY A 350 -8.53 -6.22 -7.57
N CYS A 351 -9.21 -6.17 -8.72
CA CYS A 351 -8.60 -6.35 -10.03
C CYS A 351 -7.51 -5.31 -10.30
N LEU A 352 -7.81 -4.02 -10.07
CA LEU A 352 -6.87 -2.92 -10.30
C LEU A 352 -5.58 -3.11 -9.49
N TRP A 353 -5.67 -3.44 -8.21
CA TRP A 353 -4.51 -3.65 -7.35
C TRP A 353 -3.67 -4.86 -7.74
N SER A 354 -4.27 -5.92 -8.28
CA SER A 354 -3.53 -7.10 -8.73
C SER A 354 -2.86 -6.89 -10.09
N LEU A 355 -3.42 -6.05 -10.96
CA LEU A 355 -2.93 -5.78 -12.31
C LEU A 355 -1.86 -4.67 -12.35
N GLN A 356 -1.89 -3.72 -11.41
CA GLN A 356 -1.01 -2.55 -11.36
C GLN A 356 0.50 -2.90 -11.45
N PRO A 357 1.04 -3.89 -10.69
CA PRO A 357 2.45 -4.25 -10.81
C PRO A 357 2.82 -4.80 -12.19
N GLY A 358 1.90 -5.56 -12.79
CA GLY A 358 2.07 -6.08 -14.16
C GLY A 358 2.18 -4.96 -15.19
N MET A 359 1.31 -3.96 -15.09
CA MET A 359 1.31 -2.80 -15.97
C MET A 359 2.60 -1.97 -15.83
N LEU A 360 3.07 -1.74 -14.60
CA LEU A 360 4.32 -1.02 -14.35
C LEU A 360 5.53 -1.75 -14.95
N LEU A 361 5.54 -3.08 -14.86
CA LEU A 361 6.59 -3.91 -15.44
C LEU A 361 6.57 -3.85 -16.98
N GLU A 362 5.39 -3.85 -17.59
CA GLU A 362 5.20 -3.71 -19.04
C GLU A 362 5.71 -2.35 -19.57
N LEU A 363 5.43 -1.26 -18.84
CA LEU A 363 5.79 0.10 -19.21
C LEU A 363 7.28 0.40 -19.01
N ARG A 364 7.90 -0.07 -17.94
CA ARG A 364 9.25 0.36 -17.51
C ARG A 364 10.29 -0.75 -17.46
N GLY A 365 9.89 -2.01 -17.61
CA GLY A 365 10.78 -3.16 -17.48
C GLY A 365 11.27 -3.38 -16.05
N LEU A 366 12.05 -4.44 -15.84
CA LEU A 366 12.50 -4.88 -14.52
C LEU A 366 13.46 -3.87 -13.86
N ASP A 367 14.36 -3.27 -14.65
CA ASP A 367 15.43 -2.39 -14.14
C ASP A 367 14.88 -1.08 -13.55
N ARG A 368 13.80 -0.55 -14.12
CA ARG A 368 13.18 0.71 -13.70
C ARG A 368 11.94 0.51 -12.84
N PHE A 369 11.51 -0.74 -12.63
CA PHE A 369 10.31 -1.09 -11.88
C PHE A 369 10.28 -0.50 -10.45
N PRO A 370 11.34 -0.59 -9.61
CA PRO A 370 11.30 -0.03 -8.26
C PRO A 370 11.06 1.48 -8.24
N ARG A 371 11.67 2.21 -9.19
CA ARG A 371 11.47 3.67 -9.32
C ARG A 371 10.06 4.02 -9.78
N ALA A 372 9.51 3.25 -10.72
CA ALA A 372 8.15 3.43 -11.22
C ALA A 372 7.12 3.25 -10.10
N VAL A 373 7.28 2.21 -9.27
CA VAL A 373 6.45 1.98 -8.08
C VAL A 373 6.57 3.13 -7.08
N ALA A 374 7.78 3.61 -6.80
CA ALA A 374 8.00 4.71 -5.87
C ALA A 374 7.30 6.01 -6.32
N VAL A 375 7.40 6.35 -7.62
CA VAL A 375 6.72 7.53 -8.19
C VAL A 375 5.20 7.38 -8.11
N CYS A 376 4.66 6.23 -8.51
CA CYS A 376 3.22 5.97 -8.43
C CYS A 376 2.71 6.07 -7.00
N ASN A 377 3.40 5.46 -6.03
CA ASN A 377 2.98 5.49 -4.63
C ASN A 377 3.04 6.91 -4.05
N LEU A 378 4.11 7.67 -4.35
CA LEU A 378 4.25 9.06 -3.89
C LEU A 378 3.07 9.92 -4.37
N LEU A 379 2.81 9.88 -5.67
CA LEU A 379 1.75 10.71 -6.27
C LEU A 379 0.35 10.22 -5.87
N SER A 380 0.16 8.90 -5.76
CA SER A 380 -1.09 8.33 -5.22
C SER A 380 -1.35 8.79 -3.77
N GLY A 381 -0.30 8.83 -2.93
CA GLY A 381 -0.42 9.29 -1.56
C GLY A 381 -0.84 10.75 -1.47
N ILE A 382 -0.23 11.62 -2.29
CA ILE A 382 -0.60 13.04 -2.38
C ILE A 382 -2.05 13.17 -2.88
N GLY A 383 -2.41 12.43 -3.93
CA GLY A 383 -3.77 12.42 -4.47
C GLY A 383 -4.82 12.01 -3.44
N GLN A 384 -4.52 11.02 -2.60
CA GLN A 384 -5.41 10.59 -1.52
C GLN A 384 -5.61 11.66 -0.44
N ILE A 385 -4.57 12.36 -0.02
CA ILE A 385 -4.70 13.45 0.98
C ILE A 385 -5.60 14.56 0.44
N ILE A 386 -5.35 14.98 -0.80
CA ILE A 386 -6.12 16.06 -1.44
C ILE A 386 -7.58 15.64 -1.62
N SER A 387 -7.84 14.46 -2.14
CA SER A 387 -9.20 14.01 -2.43
C SER A 387 -10.01 13.71 -1.17
N GLY A 388 -9.39 13.29 -0.07
CA GLY A 388 -10.08 13.12 1.20
C GLY A 388 -10.60 14.46 1.74
N TYR A 389 -9.75 15.49 1.74
CA TYR A 389 -10.18 16.85 2.11
C TYR A 389 -11.29 17.37 1.20
N LEU A 390 -11.07 17.30 -0.12
CA LEU A 390 -12.06 17.78 -1.11
C LEU A 390 -13.39 17.01 -1.03
N GLY A 391 -13.36 15.70 -0.81
CA GLY A 391 -14.59 14.91 -0.63
C GLY A 391 -15.39 15.33 0.60
N GLY A 392 -14.72 15.61 1.71
CA GLY A 392 -15.33 16.16 2.92
C GLY A 392 -15.85 17.57 2.71
N GLU A 393 -15.09 18.44 2.04
CA GLU A 393 -15.48 19.83 1.72
C GLU A 393 -16.73 19.87 0.83
N ILE A 394 -16.79 19.01 -0.18
CA ILE A 394 -17.99 18.89 -1.02
C ILE A 394 -19.22 18.48 -0.15
N ALA A 395 -19.03 17.54 0.78
CA ALA A 395 -20.11 17.12 1.65
C ALA A 395 -20.55 18.24 2.63
N ASP A 396 -19.61 19.05 3.12
CA ASP A 396 -19.90 20.21 3.98
C ASP A 396 -20.68 21.31 3.21
N LEU A 397 -20.31 21.55 1.93
CA LEU A 397 -20.96 22.57 1.09
C LEU A 397 -22.33 22.12 0.54
N THR A 398 -22.49 20.86 0.20
CA THR A 398 -23.69 20.33 -0.47
C THR A 398 -24.66 19.63 0.49
N GLY A 399 -24.26 19.40 1.74
CA GLY A 399 -25.04 18.65 2.72
C GLY A 399 -25.07 17.15 2.51
N GLY A 400 -24.27 16.60 1.54
CA GLY A 400 -24.21 15.19 1.21
C GLY A 400 -23.01 14.82 0.34
N TYR A 401 -22.87 13.52 0.04
CA TYR A 401 -21.73 13.00 -0.73
C TYR A 401 -22.04 12.79 -2.22
N ASP A 402 -23.24 13.07 -2.68
CA ASP A 402 -23.69 12.73 -4.03
C ASP A 402 -22.79 13.31 -5.11
N LEU A 403 -22.44 14.59 -4.99
CA LEU A 403 -21.52 15.26 -5.93
C LEU A 403 -20.13 14.64 -5.91
N ALA A 404 -19.59 14.29 -4.73
CA ALA A 404 -18.29 13.67 -4.60
C ALA A 404 -18.22 12.30 -5.30
N PHE A 405 -19.29 11.50 -5.19
CA PHE A 405 -19.39 10.21 -5.87
C PHE A 405 -19.61 10.34 -7.39
N TYR A 406 -20.37 11.34 -7.86
CA TYR A 406 -20.48 11.61 -9.29
C TYR A 406 -19.15 12.04 -9.90
N ILE A 407 -18.38 12.89 -9.19
CA ILE A 407 -17.03 13.25 -9.61
C ILE A 407 -16.13 11.98 -9.63
N ALA A 408 -16.22 11.13 -8.61
CA ALA A 408 -15.44 9.87 -8.56
C ALA A 408 -15.79 8.95 -9.74
N THR A 409 -17.07 8.87 -10.10
CA THR A 409 -17.53 8.12 -11.30
C THR A 409 -16.90 8.69 -12.57
N GLY A 410 -16.98 10.00 -12.78
CA GLY A 410 -16.40 10.66 -13.97
C GLY A 410 -14.90 10.45 -14.07
N VAL A 411 -14.18 10.58 -12.96
CA VAL A 411 -12.72 10.33 -12.93
C VAL A 411 -12.39 8.87 -13.23
N ALA A 412 -13.17 7.91 -12.73
CA ALA A 412 -12.96 6.49 -13.03
C ALA A 412 -13.08 6.22 -14.54
N VAL A 413 -14.12 6.75 -15.20
CA VAL A 413 -14.33 6.64 -16.65
C VAL A 413 -13.15 7.27 -17.42
N ILE A 414 -12.70 8.47 -17.03
CA ILE A 414 -11.53 9.12 -17.65
C ILE A 414 -10.26 8.24 -17.49
N CYS A 415 -10.05 7.67 -16.33
CA CYS A 415 -8.91 6.75 -16.10
C CYS A 415 -9.02 5.50 -16.98
N GLY A 416 -10.22 4.96 -17.19
CA GLY A 416 -10.46 3.87 -18.13
C GLY A 416 -10.04 4.23 -19.57
N PHE A 417 -10.46 5.39 -20.05
CA PHE A 417 -10.04 5.90 -21.36
C PHE A 417 -8.52 6.13 -21.47
N PHE A 418 -7.87 6.64 -20.43
CA PHE A 418 -6.40 6.76 -20.41
C PHE A 418 -5.73 5.41 -20.61
N LEU A 419 -6.23 4.34 -20.02
CA LEU A 419 -5.65 3.01 -20.18
C LEU A 419 -5.92 2.40 -21.55
N VAL A 420 -7.06 2.68 -22.19
CA VAL A 420 -7.29 2.33 -23.59
C VAL A 420 -6.28 3.03 -24.48
N PHE A 421 -6.03 4.33 -24.26
CA PHE A 421 -5.05 5.09 -25.02
C PHE A 421 -3.62 4.60 -24.77
N VAL A 422 -3.27 4.29 -23.53
CA VAL A 422 -1.99 3.63 -23.18
C VAL A 422 -1.79 2.35 -23.97
N LYS A 423 -2.82 1.51 -24.10
CA LYS A 423 -2.77 0.30 -24.92
C LYS A 423 -2.49 0.61 -26.40
N CYS A 424 -3.10 1.68 -26.94
CA CYS A 424 -2.85 2.11 -28.34
C CYS A 424 -1.41 2.58 -28.54
N LEU A 425 -0.81 3.25 -27.56
CA LEU A 425 0.59 3.69 -27.60
C LEU A 425 1.61 2.53 -27.51
N LEU A 426 1.22 1.42 -26.90
CA LEU A 426 2.06 0.22 -26.73
C LEU A 426 2.02 -0.73 -27.96
N ARG A 427 1.07 -0.52 -28.88
CA ARG A 427 1.04 -1.16 -30.20
C ARG A 427 1.97 -0.45 -31.17
#